data_4f9a1df4c8e43db060b3e8b0ccbf0130
#
_entry.id   4f9a1df4c8e43db060b3e8b0ccbf0130
#
_cell.length_a   1.000
_cell.length_b   1.000
_cell.length_c   1.000
_cell.angle_alpha   90.00
_cell.angle_beta   90.00
_cell.angle_gamma   90.00
#
_symmetry.space_group_name_H-M   'P 1'
#
loop_
_entity.id
_entity.type
_entity.pdbx_description
1 polymer ?
#
loop_
_entity_poly.entity_id
_entity_poly.type
_entity_poly.pdbx_seq_one_letter_code
_entity_poly.pdbx_strand_id
1 'polypeptide(L)'
;MKFAAIGLLAVLLAGCAPEPASGVTVLTYASPYGPAHPFSRADREWIEWIAKRSQGSIRIQPYWSGGVLSSEHSMTELRHGVVDIGLITPIYVRGGTHLIRTQAAFYGGLTTFRQQVDLYHCLQQRDAQFGRELAGLVVLAVQGGNLPGILTRNRRVETLGDLKGLRLRAPAELLPVLRHFEADPVEMPMGEVYSALAKGVLDGVIAPKDTLKSLHFAEVAQYFNTLSIPRGAYAARAMGEDRWRTLSVAERAILTEGVTVWEHALESQLHAAEIAGEALGREHGVISTAPSPADVARFLESYDMFAERNAASLQRFGIDGLTTFRYARALVHDLASRGKIDCNGDGA
;
A
#
# COMPACT_ATOMS: atom_id res chain seq x y z
N MET A 1 -24.14 -53.54 -51.15
CA MET A 1 -23.53 -52.29 -50.63
C MET A 1 -24.11 -52.05 -49.24
N LYS A 2 -23.32 -52.30 -48.15
CA LYS A 2 -23.74 -52.10 -46.74
C LYS A 2 -23.00 -50.88 -46.20
N PHE A 3 -23.72 -49.83 -45.88
CA PHE A 3 -23.16 -48.65 -45.16
C PHE A 3 -23.20 -48.94 -43.67
N ALA A 4 -22.02 -48.95 -43.02
CA ALA A 4 -21.88 -49.02 -41.60
C ALA A 4 -21.89 -47.57 -41.04
N ALA A 5 -22.86 -47.22 -40.17
CA ALA A 5 -22.92 -46.00 -39.44
C ALA A 5 -22.00 -46.09 -38.19
N ILE A 6 -20.97 -45.26 -38.17
CA ILE A 6 -20.10 -45.11 -36.96
C ILE A 6 -20.74 -44.03 -36.08
N GLY A 7 -21.31 -44.45 -34.96
CA GLY A 7 -21.82 -43.54 -33.92
C GLY A 7 -20.67 -42.97 -33.09
N LEU A 8 -20.50 -41.65 -33.14
CA LEU A 8 -19.54 -40.92 -32.32
C LEU A 8 -20.12 -40.70 -30.93
N LEU A 9 -19.62 -41.42 -29.93
CA LEU A 9 -20.02 -41.31 -28.52
C LEU A 9 -19.23 -40.16 -27.89
N ALA A 10 -19.85 -38.95 -27.80
CA ALA A 10 -19.28 -37.81 -27.08
C ALA A 10 -19.43 -38.05 -25.58
N VAL A 11 -18.33 -38.37 -24.90
CA VAL A 11 -18.26 -38.43 -23.42
C VAL A 11 -18.13 -37.02 -22.91
N LEU A 12 -19.21 -36.43 -22.38
CA LEU A 12 -19.22 -35.22 -21.63
C LEU A 12 -18.57 -35.46 -20.26
N LEU A 13 -17.30 -35.12 -20.10
CA LEU A 13 -16.64 -35.01 -18.81
C LEU A 13 -17.18 -33.73 -18.12
N ALA A 14 -18.31 -33.89 -17.41
CA ALA A 14 -18.76 -32.91 -16.44
C ALA A 14 -17.80 -32.97 -15.25
N GLY A 15 -16.80 -32.09 -15.23
CA GLY A 15 -15.96 -31.87 -14.07
C GLY A 15 -16.83 -31.31 -12.94
N CYS A 16 -17.25 -32.15 -12.00
CA CYS A 16 -17.85 -31.74 -10.74
C CYS A 16 -16.79 -30.98 -9.95
N ALA A 17 -16.83 -29.64 -9.98
CA ALA A 17 -16.25 -28.87 -8.90
C ALA A 17 -17.03 -29.27 -7.62
N PRO A 18 -16.34 -29.58 -6.50
CA PRO A 18 -17.04 -29.92 -5.26
C PRO A 18 -17.91 -28.74 -4.85
N GLU A 19 -19.22 -28.95 -4.72
CA GLU A 19 -20.11 -27.95 -4.11
C GLU A 19 -19.58 -27.66 -2.69
N PRO A 20 -19.52 -26.36 -2.28
CA PRO A 20 -19.16 -26.01 -0.92
C PRO A 20 -20.15 -26.70 0.04
N ALA A 21 -19.61 -27.33 1.08
CA ALA A 21 -20.41 -27.93 2.14
C ALA A 21 -21.45 -26.90 2.62
N SER A 22 -22.74 -27.30 2.74
CA SER A 22 -23.81 -26.40 3.17
C SER A 22 -23.44 -25.75 4.51
N GLY A 23 -23.27 -24.43 4.52
CA GLY A 23 -22.88 -23.64 5.70
C GLY A 23 -21.47 -23.02 5.65
N VAL A 24 -20.69 -23.21 4.56
CA VAL A 24 -19.37 -22.57 4.39
C VAL A 24 -19.48 -21.38 3.44
N THR A 25 -19.12 -20.19 3.93
CA THR A 25 -18.99 -18.98 3.10
C THR A 25 -17.61 -18.97 2.45
N VAL A 26 -17.58 -19.07 1.12
CA VAL A 26 -16.34 -18.94 0.34
C VAL A 26 -16.23 -17.50 -0.15
N LEU A 27 -15.08 -16.88 0.13
CA LEU A 27 -14.72 -15.53 -0.31
C LEU A 27 -13.50 -15.60 -1.22
N THR A 28 -13.51 -14.84 -2.29
CA THR A 28 -12.34 -14.65 -3.17
C THR A 28 -11.51 -13.47 -2.70
N TYR A 29 -10.18 -13.58 -2.77
CA TYR A 29 -9.23 -12.52 -2.43
C TYR A 29 -8.24 -12.32 -3.58
N ALA A 30 -7.90 -11.07 -3.92
CA ALA A 30 -6.90 -10.79 -4.94
C ALA A 30 -5.84 -9.77 -4.50
N SER A 31 -4.59 -10.03 -4.91
CA SER A 31 -3.44 -9.14 -4.69
C SER A 31 -2.58 -9.05 -5.95
N PRO A 32 -2.06 -7.86 -6.30
CA PRO A 32 -1.11 -7.70 -7.41
C PRO A 32 0.26 -8.30 -7.12
N TYR A 33 0.56 -8.63 -5.87
CA TYR A 33 1.85 -9.17 -5.45
C TYR A 33 1.86 -10.70 -5.44
N GLY A 34 3.05 -11.28 -5.71
CA GLY A 34 3.27 -12.72 -5.60
C GLY A 34 3.25 -13.22 -4.15
N PRO A 35 3.08 -14.53 -3.90
CA PRO A 35 2.89 -15.09 -2.56
C PRO A 35 4.08 -14.92 -1.61
N ALA A 36 5.29 -14.67 -2.14
CA ALA A 36 6.50 -14.42 -1.35
C ALA A 36 6.65 -12.97 -0.87
N HIS A 37 5.87 -12.03 -1.41
CA HIS A 37 5.92 -10.63 -1.04
C HIS A 37 5.48 -10.44 0.43
N PRO A 38 6.07 -9.49 1.22
CA PRO A 38 5.70 -9.26 2.62
C PRO A 38 4.20 -9.04 2.82
N PHE A 39 3.55 -8.27 1.94
CA PHE A 39 2.12 -8.03 1.99
C PHE A 39 1.33 -9.33 1.85
N SER A 40 1.70 -10.19 0.90
CA SER A 40 1.02 -11.47 0.67
C SER A 40 1.28 -12.47 1.78
N ARG A 41 2.40 -12.39 2.49
CA ARG A 41 2.63 -13.20 3.70
C ARG A 41 1.72 -12.77 4.84
N ALA A 42 1.56 -11.45 5.06
CA ALA A 42 0.59 -10.94 6.04
C ALA A 42 -0.85 -11.33 5.66
N ASP A 43 -1.21 -11.27 4.37
CA ASP A 43 -2.51 -11.73 3.88
C ASP A 43 -2.75 -13.20 4.19
N ARG A 44 -1.76 -14.08 4.02
CA ARG A 44 -1.89 -15.51 4.34
C ARG A 44 -2.07 -15.75 5.83
N GLU A 45 -1.31 -15.06 6.70
CA GLU A 45 -1.49 -15.16 8.15
C GLU A 45 -2.90 -14.74 8.57
N TRP A 46 -3.41 -13.67 7.99
CA TRP A 46 -4.77 -13.19 8.22
C TRP A 46 -5.83 -14.18 7.71
N ILE A 47 -5.67 -14.73 6.50
CA ILE A 47 -6.56 -15.73 5.92
C ILE A 47 -6.62 -16.99 6.80
N GLU A 48 -5.47 -17.48 7.27
CA GLU A 48 -5.37 -18.62 8.16
C GLU A 48 -6.03 -18.34 9.52
N TRP A 49 -5.85 -17.13 10.05
CA TRP A 49 -6.49 -16.72 11.29
C TRP A 49 -8.01 -16.68 11.15
N ILE A 50 -8.55 -16.10 10.07
CA ILE A 50 -9.99 -16.09 9.79
C ILE A 50 -10.55 -17.51 9.71
N ALA A 51 -9.88 -18.42 9.00
CA ALA A 51 -10.31 -19.80 8.88
C ALA A 51 -10.38 -20.51 10.24
N LYS A 52 -9.37 -20.30 11.09
CA LYS A 52 -9.34 -20.84 12.47
C LYS A 52 -10.43 -20.20 13.35
N ARG A 53 -10.53 -18.88 13.34
CA ARG A 53 -11.47 -18.10 14.16
C ARG A 53 -12.94 -18.42 13.82
N SER A 54 -13.21 -18.67 12.55
CA SER A 54 -14.53 -19.05 12.04
C SER A 54 -14.82 -20.56 12.15
N GLN A 55 -13.89 -21.37 12.69
CA GLN A 55 -13.97 -22.82 12.72
C GLN A 55 -14.24 -23.43 11.33
N GLY A 56 -13.71 -22.79 10.28
CA GLY A 56 -13.84 -23.23 8.89
C GLY A 56 -15.14 -22.80 8.20
N SER A 57 -16.03 -22.05 8.87
CA SER A 57 -17.25 -21.52 8.24
C SER A 57 -16.99 -20.38 7.26
N ILE A 58 -15.84 -19.71 7.34
CA ILE A 58 -15.34 -18.77 6.33
C ILE A 58 -14.08 -19.36 5.71
N ARG A 59 -14.06 -19.43 4.38
CA ARG A 59 -12.89 -19.84 3.59
C ARG A 59 -12.54 -18.75 2.59
N ILE A 60 -11.32 -18.23 2.63
CA ILE A 60 -10.83 -17.21 1.69
C ILE A 60 -9.90 -17.89 0.69
N GLN A 61 -10.21 -17.76 -0.61
CA GLN A 61 -9.41 -18.28 -1.71
C GLN A 61 -8.59 -17.14 -2.35
N PRO A 62 -7.24 -17.16 -2.20
CA PRO A 62 -6.41 -16.09 -2.71
C PRO A 62 -6.01 -16.29 -4.18
N TYR A 63 -5.97 -15.16 -4.93
CA TYR A 63 -5.41 -15.01 -6.28
C TYR A 63 -4.27 -13.99 -6.22
N TRP A 64 -3.06 -14.45 -6.53
CA TRP A 64 -1.84 -13.67 -6.45
C TRP A 64 -1.36 -13.16 -7.81
N SER A 65 -0.37 -12.24 -7.78
CA SER A 65 0.41 -11.79 -8.96
C SER A 65 -0.40 -11.02 -10.01
N GLY A 66 -1.45 -10.32 -9.59
CA GLY A 66 -2.16 -9.35 -10.43
C GLY A 66 -3.04 -9.93 -11.54
N GLY A 67 -3.32 -11.24 -11.51
CA GLY A 67 -4.12 -11.89 -12.55
C GLY A 67 -5.61 -11.51 -12.56
N VAL A 68 -6.12 -10.91 -11.46
CA VAL A 68 -7.55 -10.64 -11.29
C VAL A 68 -7.83 -9.18 -10.94
N LEU A 69 -6.96 -8.55 -10.15
CA LEU A 69 -7.16 -7.19 -9.65
C LEU A 69 -5.98 -6.30 -10.05
N SER A 70 -6.25 -5.15 -10.66
CA SER A 70 -5.24 -4.19 -11.06
C SER A 70 -4.91 -3.20 -9.93
N SER A 71 -3.70 -2.61 -9.94
CA SER A 71 -3.36 -1.59 -8.93
C SER A 71 -4.13 -0.29 -9.11
N GLU A 72 -4.44 0.12 -10.34
CA GLU A 72 -5.07 1.41 -10.63
C GLU A 72 -6.60 1.37 -10.54
N HIS A 73 -7.22 0.23 -10.85
CA HIS A 73 -8.67 0.09 -10.89
C HIS A 73 -9.24 -0.77 -9.76
N SER A 74 -8.40 -1.21 -8.81
CA SER A 74 -8.76 -2.12 -7.72
C SER A 74 -10.03 -1.71 -6.96
N MET A 75 -10.21 -0.42 -6.68
CA MET A 75 -11.39 0.07 -5.99
C MET A 75 -12.68 -0.09 -6.81
N THR A 76 -12.60 0.18 -8.12
CA THR A 76 -13.73 0.03 -9.05
C THR A 76 -14.05 -1.44 -9.28
N GLU A 77 -13.04 -2.26 -9.48
CA GLU A 77 -13.16 -3.70 -9.68
C GLU A 77 -13.81 -4.39 -8.47
N LEU A 78 -13.44 -3.98 -7.24
CA LEU A 78 -14.06 -4.47 -6.01
C LEU A 78 -15.52 -4.02 -5.85
N ARG A 79 -15.83 -2.76 -6.18
CA ARG A 79 -17.23 -2.27 -6.16
C ARG A 79 -18.12 -3.06 -7.11
N HIS A 80 -17.58 -3.53 -8.24
CA HIS A 80 -18.31 -4.35 -9.22
C HIS A 80 -18.24 -5.86 -8.92
N GLY A 81 -17.65 -6.28 -7.81
CA GLY A 81 -17.63 -7.67 -7.38
C GLY A 81 -16.76 -8.60 -8.24
N VAL A 82 -15.70 -8.07 -8.89
CA VAL A 82 -14.71 -8.89 -9.62
C VAL A 82 -14.09 -9.93 -8.67
N VAL A 83 -13.83 -9.54 -7.43
CA VAL A 83 -13.51 -10.39 -6.30
C VAL A 83 -14.21 -9.86 -5.05
N ASP A 84 -14.36 -10.71 -4.02
CA ASP A 84 -15.03 -10.30 -2.77
C ASP A 84 -14.14 -9.36 -1.94
N ILE A 85 -12.86 -9.69 -1.80
CA ILE A 85 -11.86 -8.95 -1.03
C ILE A 85 -10.63 -8.70 -1.90
N GLY A 86 -9.97 -7.58 -1.73
CA GLY A 86 -8.74 -7.33 -2.46
C GLY A 86 -7.84 -6.28 -1.84
N LEU A 87 -6.58 -6.28 -2.30
CA LEU A 87 -5.67 -5.19 -2.06
C LEU A 87 -6.10 -3.99 -2.91
N ILE A 88 -6.49 -2.90 -2.25
CA ILE A 88 -6.77 -1.62 -2.91
C ILE A 88 -5.58 -0.68 -2.79
N THR A 89 -5.41 0.17 -3.78
CA THR A 89 -4.36 1.20 -3.81
C THR A 89 -4.96 2.56 -4.13
N PRO A 90 -5.68 3.19 -3.19
CA PRO A 90 -6.36 4.48 -3.41
C PRO A 90 -5.42 5.59 -3.89
N ILE A 91 -4.13 5.46 -3.54
CA ILE A 91 -3.09 6.41 -3.93
C ILE A 91 -2.81 6.45 -5.44
N TYR A 92 -3.15 5.40 -6.20
CA TYR A 92 -3.00 5.35 -7.67
C TYR A 92 -4.29 5.71 -8.42
N VAL A 93 -5.42 5.80 -7.73
CA VAL A 93 -6.70 6.12 -8.37
C VAL A 93 -6.72 7.55 -8.87
N ARG A 94 -7.06 7.75 -10.14
CA ARG A 94 -7.17 9.08 -10.76
C ARG A 94 -8.59 9.61 -10.60
N GLY A 95 -8.75 10.57 -9.68
CA GLY A 95 -10.06 11.17 -9.37
C GLY A 95 -10.84 10.46 -8.27
N GLY A 96 -11.62 11.22 -7.52
CA GLY A 96 -12.46 10.69 -6.43
C GLY A 96 -11.75 10.31 -5.13
N THR A 97 -10.42 10.35 -5.08
CA THR A 97 -9.61 10.04 -3.89
C THR A 97 -8.67 11.19 -3.53
N HIS A 98 -9.19 12.41 -3.54
CA HIS A 98 -8.38 13.63 -3.43
C HIS A 98 -7.74 13.77 -2.04
N LEU A 99 -8.53 13.61 -0.96
CA LEU A 99 -8.02 13.68 0.40
C LEU A 99 -7.12 12.49 0.72
N ILE A 100 -7.52 11.27 0.36
CA ILE A 100 -6.74 10.04 0.63
C ILE A 100 -5.36 10.10 -0.02
N ARG A 101 -5.23 10.65 -1.21
CA ARG A 101 -3.93 10.84 -1.87
C ARG A 101 -3.12 11.94 -1.20
N THR A 102 -3.74 13.07 -0.87
CA THR A 102 -3.07 14.23 -0.30
C THR A 102 -2.59 13.97 1.13
N GLN A 103 -3.41 13.28 1.93
CA GLN A 103 -3.07 12.98 3.32
C GLN A 103 -1.83 12.07 3.45
N ALA A 104 -1.46 11.35 2.40
CA ALA A 104 -0.21 10.56 2.41
C ALA A 104 1.04 11.42 2.69
N ALA A 105 0.96 12.74 2.49
CA ALA A 105 2.02 13.71 2.84
C ALA A 105 1.93 14.24 4.29
N PHE A 106 0.99 13.86 5.13
CA PHE A 106 0.78 14.45 6.48
C PHE A 106 1.60 13.78 7.60
N TYR A 107 2.50 12.86 7.24
CA TYR A 107 3.20 11.94 8.15
C TYR A 107 4.63 12.38 8.51
N GLY A 108 5.00 13.63 8.24
CA GLY A 108 6.30 14.18 8.64
C GLY A 108 6.54 14.04 10.15
N GLY A 109 7.67 13.39 10.51
CA GLY A 109 8.04 13.14 11.92
C GLY A 109 7.65 11.76 12.45
N LEU A 110 6.83 10.96 11.72
CA LEU A 110 6.54 9.57 12.10
C LEU A 110 7.62 8.63 11.58
N THR A 111 8.02 7.68 12.41
CA THR A 111 9.13 6.76 12.12
C THR A 111 8.74 5.29 12.15
N THR A 112 7.57 4.94 12.69
CA THR A 112 7.15 3.55 12.83
C THR A 112 5.86 3.24 12.07
N PHE A 113 5.70 1.99 11.69
CA PHE A 113 4.48 1.46 11.07
C PHE A 113 3.24 1.77 11.93
N ARG A 114 3.31 1.51 13.25
CA ARG A 114 2.19 1.72 14.17
C ARG A 114 1.75 3.18 14.21
N GLN A 115 2.69 4.11 14.34
CA GLN A 115 2.38 5.54 14.31
C GLN A 115 1.65 5.97 13.02
N GLN A 116 2.05 5.40 11.88
CA GLN A 116 1.41 5.69 10.60
C GLN A 116 -0.04 5.20 10.57
N VAL A 117 -0.27 3.95 10.99
CA VAL A 117 -1.61 3.34 11.04
C VAL A 117 -2.51 4.07 12.04
N ASP A 118 -1.99 4.38 13.24
CA ASP A 118 -2.74 5.10 14.27
C ASP A 118 -3.15 6.50 13.79
N LEU A 119 -2.23 7.23 13.13
CA LEU A 119 -2.58 8.55 12.54
C LEU A 119 -3.68 8.42 11.48
N TYR A 120 -3.59 7.42 10.59
CA TYR A 120 -4.64 7.21 9.58
C TYR A 120 -6.00 6.97 10.23
N HIS A 121 -6.07 6.13 11.26
CA HIS A 121 -7.33 5.87 11.98
C HIS A 121 -7.89 7.14 12.61
N CYS A 122 -7.05 7.99 13.21
CA CYS A 122 -7.49 9.29 13.76
C CYS A 122 -8.04 10.22 12.66
N LEU A 123 -7.36 10.31 11.53
CA LEU A 123 -7.82 11.14 10.40
C LEU A 123 -9.15 10.64 9.84
N GLN A 124 -9.29 9.32 9.65
CA GLN A 124 -10.51 8.70 9.15
C GLN A 124 -11.70 8.89 10.10
N GLN A 125 -11.47 8.83 11.41
CA GLN A 125 -12.52 9.07 12.41
C GLN A 125 -13.00 10.51 12.42
N ARG A 126 -12.08 11.46 12.24
CA ARG A 126 -12.38 12.88 12.31
C ARG A 126 -13.00 13.44 11.04
N ASP A 127 -12.53 13.01 9.86
CA ASP A 127 -12.92 13.59 8.58
C ASP A 127 -13.78 12.62 7.76
N ALA A 128 -15.08 12.92 7.65
CA ALA A 128 -16.03 12.13 6.88
C ALA A 128 -15.67 12.02 5.38
N GLN A 129 -14.75 12.85 4.87
CA GLN A 129 -14.33 12.78 3.48
C GLN A 129 -13.65 11.43 3.14
N PHE A 130 -12.94 10.81 4.08
CA PHE A 130 -12.41 9.45 3.90
C PHE A 130 -13.51 8.45 3.55
N GLY A 131 -14.62 8.47 4.28
CA GLY A 131 -15.76 7.61 4.00
C GLY A 131 -16.40 7.89 2.64
N ARG A 132 -16.51 9.16 2.25
CA ARG A 132 -17.01 9.54 0.92
C ARG A 132 -16.13 9.02 -0.22
N GLU A 133 -14.83 9.12 -0.07
CA GLU A 133 -13.86 8.67 -1.09
C GLU A 133 -13.76 7.14 -1.19
N LEU A 134 -14.08 6.44 -0.08
CA LEU A 134 -14.13 4.96 -0.02
C LEU A 134 -15.56 4.40 -0.17
N ALA A 135 -16.55 5.22 -0.51
CA ALA A 135 -17.93 4.77 -0.64
C ALA A 135 -18.06 3.52 -1.53
N GLY A 136 -18.93 2.59 -1.11
CA GLY A 136 -19.11 1.29 -1.76
C GLY A 136 -18.07 0.23 -1.40
N LEU A 137 -17.14 0.55 -0.47
CA LEU A 137 -16.13 -0.37 0.03
C LEU A 137 -16.14 -0.40 1.57
N VAL A 138 -15.97 -1.58 2.14
CA VAL A 138 -15.71 -1.80 3.56
C VAL A 138 -14.23 -2.05 3.76
N VAL A 139 -13.55 -1.18 4.50
CA VAL A 139 -12.11 -1.31 4.76
C VAL A 139 -11.87 -2.41 5.79
N LEU A 140 -11.01 -3.35 5.45
CA LEU A 140 -10.64 -4.49 6.28
C LEU A 140 -9.20 -4.41 6.82
N ALA A 141 -8.39 -3.47 6.35
CA ALA A 141 -7.08 -3.18 6.94
C ALA A 141 -6.49 -1.87 6.41
N VAL A 142 -5.70 -1.22 7.26
CA VAL A 142 -4.92 -0.03 6.95
C VAL A 142 -3.44 -0.41 6.83
N GLN A 143 -2.78 0.06 5.79
CA GLN A 143 -1.39 -0.26 5.49
C GLN A 143 -0.50 0.96 5.70
N GLY A 144 0.44 0.86 6.63
CA GLY A 144 1.65 1.68 6.70
C GLY A 144 2.81 1.02 5.95
N GLY A 145 4.04 1.35 6.31
CA GLY A 145 5.21 0.69 5.72
C GLY A 145 6.54 1.21 6.25
N ASN A 146 7.63 0.53 5.87
CA ASN A 146 8.98 1.00 6.15
C ASN A 146 9.23 2.34 5.46
N LEU A 147 10.01 3.21 6.10
CA LEU A 147 10.36 4.50 5.52
C LEU A 147 11.24 4.31 4.29
N PRO A 148 10.87 4.91 3.14
CA PRO A 148 11.68 4.82 1.94
C PRO A 148 12.96 5.66 2.03
N GLY A 149 13.96 5.21 1.29
CA GLY A 149 15.12 5.98 0.89
C GLY A 149 15.12 6.23 -0.62
N ILE A 150 16.28 6.59 -1.17
CA ILE A 150 16.47 6.86 -2.60
C ILE A 150 17.33 5.74 -3.17
N LEU A 151 16.73 4.86 -3.96
CA LEU A 151 17.43 3.79 -4.66
C LEU A 151 17.72 4.22 -6.09
N THR A 152 19.00 4.10 -6.55
CA THR A 152 19.39 4.51 -7.90
C THR A 152 20.20 3.43 -8.60
N ARG A 153 20.09 3.41 -9.95
CA ARG A 153 20.81 2.45 -10.80
C ARG A 153 22.32 2.67 -10.79
N ASN A 154 22.76 3.77 -11.35
CA ASN A 154 24.17 4.01 -11.71
C ASN A 154 24.71 5.31 -11.11
N ARG A 155 23.89 6.11 -10.45
CA ARG A 155 24.28 7.41 -9.93
C ARG A 155 24.20 7.44 -8.41
N ARG A 156 25.31 7.69 -7.77
CA ARG A 156 25.39 7.85 -6.32
C ARG A 156 24.74 9.17 -5.91
N VAL A 157 23.89 9.12 -4.91
CA VAL A 157 23.25 10.29 -4.27
C VAL A 157 23.86 10.42 -2.88
N GLU A 158 24.54 11.53 -2.60
CA GLU A 158 25.11 11.87 -1.30
C GLU A 158 24.45 13.11 -0.71
N THR A 159 24.07 14.05 -1.58
CA THR A 159 23.43 15.33 -1.23
C THR A 159 22.11 15.49 -1.98
N LEU A 160 21.26 16.44 -1.53
CA LEU A 160 20.04 16.79 -2.27
C LEU A 160 20.33 17.38 -3.66
N GLY A 161 21.50 17.98 -3.86
CA GLY A 161 21.94 18.50 -5.17
C GLY A 161 22.15 17.40 -6.21
N ASP A 162 22.47 16.17 -5.79
CA ASP A 162 22.68 15.02 -6.68
C ASP A 162 21.38 14.52 -7.31
N LEU A 163 20.23 14.95 -6.80
CA LEU A 163 18.91 14.61 -7.35
C LEU A 163 18.65 15.30 -8.70
N LYS A 164 19.36 16.37 -8.99
CA LYS A 164 19.18 17.15 -10.22
C LYS A 164 19.23 16.30 -11.47
N GLY A 165 18.15 16.37 -12.25
CA GLY A 165 17.98 15.67 -13.52
C GLY A 165 17.79 14.15 -13.40
N LEU A 166 17.74 13.56 -12.19
CA LEU A 166 17.42 12.14 -12.02
C LEU A 166 15.94 11.90 -12.27
N ARG A 167 15.64 10.97 -13.14
CA ARG A 167 14.29 10.46 -13.34
C ARG A 167 13.93 9.43 -12.27
N LEU A 168 13.19 9.86 -11.26
CA LEU A 168 12.87 9.09 -10.08
C LEU A 168 11.40 8.70 -10.04
N ARG A 169 11.13 7.40 -9.89
CA ARG A 169 9.78 6.98 -9.53
C ARG A 169 9.50 7.38 -8.09
N ALA A 170 8.40 8.08 -7.86
CA ALA A 170 7.93 8.41 -6.52
C ALA A 170 6.39 8.38 -6.46
N PRO A 171 5.78 8.25 -5.27
CA PRO A 171 4.36 8.43 -5.12
C PRO A 171 3.98 9.92 -5.29
N ALA A 172 2.71 10.17 -5.61
CA ALA A 172 2.21 11.49 -6.07
C ALA A 172 2.53 12.64 -5.11
N GLU A 173 2.44 12.40 -3.80
CA GLU A 173 2.68 13.40 -2.76
C GLU A 173 4.11 13.93 -2.73
N LEU A 174 5.08 13.13 -3.19
CA LEU A 174 6.50 13.51 -3.23
C LEU A 174 6.91 14.22 -4.52
N LEU A 175 6.11 14.20 -5.58
CA LEU A 175 6.49 14.79 -6.86
C LEU A 175 6.85 16.28 -6.75
N PRO A 176 6.09 17.13 -6.03
CA PRO A 176 6.46 18.54 -5.87
C PRO A 176 7.75 18.73 -5.08
N VAL A 177 7.99 17.91 -4.04
CA VAL A 177 9.20 17.96 -3.22
C VAL A 177 10.43 17.61 -4.07
N LEU A 178 10.38 16.54 -4.84
CA LEU A 178 11.50 16.12 -5.67
C LEU A 178 11.79 17.10 -6.81
N ARG A 179 10.75 17.72 -7.41
CA ARG A 179 10.93 18.81 -8.40
C ARG A 179 11.59 20.04 -7.79
N HIS A 180 11.33 20.35 -6.53
CA HIS A 180 12.00 21.44 -5.81
C HIS A 180 13.52 21.23 -5.74
N PHE A 181 13.96 19.98 -5.68
CA PHE A 181 15.37 19.59 -5.76
C PHE A 181 15.82 19.24 -7.20
N GLU A 182 15.13 19.79 -8.20
CA GLU A 182 15.46 19.69 -9.63
C GLU A 182 15.49 18.24 -10.18
N ALA A 183 14.89 17.25 -9.51
CA ALA A 183 14.69 15.91 -10.08
C ALA A 183 13.56 15.94 -11.13
N ASP A 184 13.48 14.87 -11.96
CA ASP A 184 12.38 14.56 -12.88
C ASP A 184 11.53 13.39 -12.30
N PRO A 185 10.64 13.66 -11.31
CA PRO A 185 9.88 12.60 -10.68
C PRO A 185 8.66 12.18 -11.50
N VAL A 186 8.42 10.87 -11.54
CA VAL A 186 7.26 10.27 -12.21
C VAL A 186 6.50 9.34 -11.28
N GLU A 187 5.16 9.33 -11.40
CA GLU A 187 4.28 8.39 -10.70
C GLU A 187 4.02 7.16 -11.58
N MET A 188 4.21 5.97 -11.01
CA MET A 188 3.79 4.71 -11.63
C MET A 188 3.55 3.63 -10.55
N PRO A 189 2.74 2.59 -10.84
CA PRO A 189 2.57 1.44 -9.97
C PRO A 189 3.90 0.75 -9.66
N MET A 190 4.08 0.29 -8.41
CA MET A 190 5.34 -0.29 -7.94
C MET A 190 5.72 -1.57 -8.71
N GLY A 191 4.73 -2.33 -9.18
CA GLY A 191 4.97 -3.55 -9.98
C GLY A 191 5.64 -3.33 -11.34
N GLU A 192 5.62 -2.09 -11.86
CA GLU A 192 6.23 -1.74 -13.15
C GLU A 192 7.68 -1.25 -13.01
N VAL A 193 8.10 -0.91 -11.78
CA VAL A 193 9.36 -0.20 -11.50
C VAL A 193 10.58 -1.04 -11.84
N TYR A 194 10.57 -2.36 -11.55
CA TYR A 194 11.70 -3.24 -11.89
C TYR A 194 12.04 -3.17 -13.40
N SER A 195 11.04 -3.34 -14.25
CA SER A 195 11.23 -3.28 -15.70
C SER A 195 11.69 -1.90 -16.17
N ALA A 196 11.17 -0.82 -15.58
CA ALA A 196 11.56 0.55 -15.91
C ALA A 196 13.02 0.85 -15.50
N LEU A 197 13.45 0.38 -14.32
CA LEU A 197 14.84 0.46 -13.88
C LEU A 197 15.74 -0.39 -14.79
N ALA A 198 15.43 -1.65 -15.05
CA ALA A 198 16.22 -2.55 -15.88
C ALA A 198 16.47 -1.99 -17.29
N LYS A 199 15.44 -1.36 -17.88
CA LYS A 199 15.51 -0.74 -19.24
C LYS A 199 16.11 0.66 -19.25
N GLY A 200 16.41 1.27 -18.07
CA GLY A 200 16.93 2.63 -17.99
C GLY A 200 15.91 3.72 -18.29
N VAL A 201 14.63 3.42 -18.22
CA VAL A 201 13.53 4.41 -18.28
C VAL A 201 13.51 5.26 -17.02
N LEU A 202 13.91 4.67 -15.89
CA LEU A 202 14.10 5.33 -14.60
C LEU A 202 15.59 5.28 -14.19
N ASP A 203 16.07 6.35 -13.58
CA ASP A 203 17.37 6.40 -12.92
C ASP A 203 17.30 5.85 -11.50
N GLY A 204 16.12 5.91 -10.88
CA GLY A 204 15.94 5.44 -9.52
C GLY A 204 14.48 5.41 -9.07
N VAL A 205 14.29 5.06 -7.79
CA VAL A 205 12.98 4.94 -7.15
C VAL A 205 13.05 5.35 -5.67
N ILE A 206 12.02 6.01 -5.21
CA ILE A 206 11.78 6.23 -3.77
C ILE A 206 11.11 4.97 -3.24
N ALA A 207 11.87 4.18 -2.47
CA ALA A 207 11.43 2.87 -1.98
C ALA A 207 12.20 2.47 -0.70
N PRO A 208 11.60 1.66 0.19
CA PRO A 208 12.28 1.13 1.36
C PRO A 208 13.24 -0.02 1.00
N LYS A 209 14.14 -0.37 1.91
CA LYS A 209 15.16 -1.42 1.70
C LYS A 209 14.58 -2.81 1.45
N ASP A 210 13.39 -3.10 1.98
CA ASP A 210 12.74 -4.39 1.75
C ASP A 210 12.54 -4.67 0.26
N THR A 211 12.38 -3.63 -0.57
CA THR A 211 12.21 -3.75 -2.02
C THR A 211 13.44 -4.27 -2.75
N LEU A 212 14.63 -4.16 -2.16
CA LEU A 212 15.83 -4.79 -2.71
C LEU A 212 15.61 -6.30 -2.90
N LYS A 213 14.90 -6.96 -1.98
CA LYS A 213 14.55 -8.37 -2.07
C LYS A 213 13.15 -8.59 -2.61
N SER A 214 12.14 -7.94 -2.04
CA SER A 214 10.72 -8.23 -2.31
C SER A 214 10.30 -7.89 -3.73
N LEU A 215 11.00 -6.96 -4.39
CA LEU A 215 10.79 -6.52 -5.77
C LEU A 215 12.05 -6.68 -6.65
N HIS A 216 13.04 -7.42 -6.18
CA HIS A 216 14.28 -7.72 -6.92
C HIS A 216 15.12 -6.48 -7.30
N PHE A 217 14.95 -5.35 -6.60
CA PHE A 217 15.67 -4.13 -6.99
C PHE A 217 17.18 -4.21 -6.78
N ALA A 218 17.69 -5.13 -5.94
CA ALA A 218 19.13 -5.37 -5.81
C ALA A 218 19.81 -5.84 -7.11
N GLU A 219 19.05 -6.36 -8.08
CA GLU A 219 19.57 -6.81 -9.38
C GLU A 219 19.75 -5.65 -10.37
N VAL A 220 19.05 -4.53 -10.17
CA VAL A 220 18.96 -3.42 -11.14
C VAL A 220 19.36 -2.06 -10.59
N ALA A 221 19.76 -1.98 -9.31
CA ALA A 221 20.18 -0.76 -8.66
C ALA A 221 21.46 -0.95 -7.84
N GLN A 222 22.35 0.04 -7.83
CA GLN A 222 23.68 -0.03 -7.23
C GLN A 222 23.84 0.84 -5.97
N TYR A 223 22.98 1.82 -5.77
CA TYR A 223 23.13 2.79 -4.67
C TYR A 223 21.84 2.95 -3.91
N PHE A 224 21.94 3.10 -2.59
CA PHE A 224 20.81 3.39 -1.69
C PHE A 224 21.19 4.54 -0.75
N ASN A 225 20.53 5.70 -0.90
CA ASN A 225 20.66 6.80 0.07
C ASN A 225 19.63 6.60 1.18
N THR A 226 20.09 6.66 2.43
CA THR A 226 19.29 6.37 3.63
C THR A 226 18.47 7.57 4.14
N LEU A 227 18.17 8.54 3.30
CA LEU A 227 17.23 9.60 3.63
C LEU A 227 15.89 8.96 4.04
N SER A 228 15.53 9.11 5.32
CA SER A 228 14.26 8.57 5.82
C SER A 228 13.12 9.48 5.39
N ILE A 229 12.55 9.16 4.22
CA ILE A 229 11.46 9.95 3.64
C ILE A 229 10.15 9.60 4.34
N PRO A 230 9.37 10.60 4.81
CA PRO A 230 8.07 10.32 5.42
C PRO A 230 7.14 9.56 4.47
N ARG A 231 6.36 8.66 5.04
CA ARG A 231 5.42 7.82 4.30
C ARG A 231 4.06 7.79 4.99
N GLY A 232 3.00 7.97 4.22
CA GLY A 232 1.63 7.85 4.68
C GLY A 232 1.11 6.43 4.73
N ALA A 233 0.05 6.23 5.54
CA ALA A 233 -0.78 5.04 5.55
C ALA A 233 -2.03 5.25 4.69
N TYR A 234 -2.68 4.14 4.31
CA TYR A 234 -3.92 4.16 3.53
C TYR A 234 -4.72 2.87 3.72
N ALA A 235 -6.04 2.94 3.46
CA ALA A 235 -6.88 1.75 3.37
C ALA A 235 -6.33 0.81 2.29
N ALA A 236 -6.03 -0.43 2.63
CA ALA A 236 -5.29 -1.32 1.75
C ALA A 236 -5.94 -2.68 1.52
N ARG A 237 -6.81 -3.11 2.41
CA ARG A 237 -7.66 -4.30 2.21
C ARG A 237 -9.10 -3.86 2.33
N ALA A 238 -9.91 -4.23 1.35
CA ALA A 238 -11.32 -3.87 1.35
C ALA A 238 -12.17 -4.99 0.75
N MET A 239 -13.44 -4.98 1.10
CA MET A 239 -14.51 -5.78 0.49
C MET A 239 -15.50 -4.85 -0.19
N GLY A 240 -16.10 -5.27 -1.31
CA GLY A 240 -17.25 -4.58 -1.89
C GLY A 240 -18.43 -4.53 -0.90
N GLU A 241 -19.06 -3.36 -0.76
CA GLU A 241 -20.11 -3.17 0.24
C GLU A 241 -21.32 -4.08 0.00
N ASP A 242 -21.70 -4.34 -1.25
CA ASP A 242 -22.80 -5.24 -1.58
C ASP A 242 -22.51 -6.67 -1.12
N ARG A 243 -21.28 -7.15 -1.32
CA ARG A 243 -20.88 -8.47 -0.81
C ARG A 243 -20.86 -8.51 0.73
N TRP A 244 -20.36 -7.45 1.37
CA TRP A 244 -20.37 -7.32 2.82
C TRP A 244 -21.78 -7.44 3.42
N ARG A 245 -22.79 -6.83 2.77
CA ARG A 245 -24.18 -6.88 3.23
C ARG A 245 -24.77 -8.29 3.18
N THR A 246 -24.28 -9.18 2.33
CA THR A 246 -24.73 -10.59 2.25
C THR A 246 -24.19 -11.47 3.37
N LEU A 247 -23.14 -11.03 4.08
CA LEU A 247 -22.54 -11.76 5.19
C LEU A 247 -23.44 -11.69 6.44
N SER A 248 -23.45 -12.74 7.23
CA SER A 248 -24.08 -12.76 8.55
C SER A 248 -23.38 -11.79 9.53
N VAL A 249 -24.05 -11.45 10.61
CA VAL A 249 -23.48 -10.61 11.68
C VAL A 249 -22.21 -11.25 12.26
N ALA A 250 -22.20 -12.58 12.45
CA ALA A 250 -21.07 -13.32 12.99
C ALA A 250 -19.86 -13.28 12.03
N GLU A 251 -20.07 -13.45 10.73
CA GLU A 251 -19.00 -13.39 9.72
C GLU A 251 -18.40 -12.00 9.65
N ARG A 252 -19.24 -10.95 9.63
CA ARG A 252 -18.78 -9.56 9.66
C ARG A 252 -17.97 -9.25 10.91
N ALA A 253 -18.38 -9.76 12.08
CA ALA A 253 -17.64 -9.58 13.33
C ALA A 253 -16.25 -10.20 13.26
N ILE A 254 -16.12 -11.42 12.70
CA ILE A 254 -14.82 -12.10 12.53
C ILE A 254 -13.92 -11.30 11.58
N LEU A 255 -14.43 -10.84 10.45
CA LEU A 255 -13.65 -10.04 9.50
C LEU A 255 -13.21 -8.71 10.12
N THR A 256 -14.06 -8.06 10.92
CA THR A 256 -13.72 -6.81 11.63
C THR A 256 -12.66 -7.04 12.71
N GLU A 257 -12.76 -8.14 13.49
CA GLU A 257 -11.74 -8.56 14.46
C GLU A 257 -10.38 -8.82 13.77
N GLY A 258 -10.43 -9.35 12.55
CA GLY A 258 -9.25 -9.62 11.74
C GLY A 258 -8.44 -8.39 11.30
N VAL A 259 -8.99 -7.18 11.38
CA VAL A 259 -8.29 -5.93 10.96
C VAL A 259 -6.97 -5.76 11.72
N THR A 260 -7.01 -5.81 13.05
CA THR A 260 -5.81 -5.66 13.89
C THR A 260 -4.83 -6.81 13.72
N VAL A 261 -5.33 -8.02 13.45
CA VAL A 261 -4.49 -9.20 13.18
C VAL A 261 -3.67 -8.98 11.92
N TRP A 262 -4.30 -8.49 10.85
CA TRP A 262 -3.61 -8.20 9.60
C TRP A 262 -2.56 -7.09 9.77
N GLU A 263 -2.90 -6.01 10.48
CA GLU A 263 -1.99 -4.89 10.72
C GLU A 263 -0.74 -5.32 11.49
N HIS A 264 -0.89 -6.15 12.54
CA HIS A 264 0.23 -6.72 13.28
C HIS A 264 1.07 -7.69 12.42
N ALA A 265 0.41 -8.55 11.63
CA ALA A 265 1.10 -9.46 10.74
C ALA A 265 1.94 -8.67 9.72
N LEU A 266 1.38 -7.60 9.14
CA LEU A 266 2.12 -6.77 8.19
C LEU A 266 3.32 -6.07 8.83
N GLU A 267 3.16 -5.49 10.01
CA GLU A 267 4.27 -4.85 10.74
C GLU A 267 5.44 -5.83 10.94
N SER A 268 5.13 -7.06 11.40
CA SER A 268 6.11 -8.13 11.57
C SER A 268 6.78 -8.54 10.24
N GLN A 269 6.00 -8.74 9.19
CA GLN A 269 6.50 -9.13 7.87
C GLN A 269 7.37 -8.05 7.23
N LEU A 270 7.03 -6.76 7.42
CA LEU A 270 7.82 -5.64 6.91
C LEU A 270 9.15 -5.49 7.66
N HIS A 271 9.15 -5.67 8.98
CA HIS A 271 10.39 -5.66 9.76
C HIS A 271 11.36 -6.77 9.30
N ALA A 272 10.87 -7.99 9.16
CA ALA A 272 11.65 -9.11 8.66
C ALA A 272 12.14 -8.87 7.21
N ALA A 273 11.29 -8.26 6.36
CA ALA A 273 11.63 -7.96 4.98
C ALA A 273 12.70 -6.87 4.85
N GLU A 274 12.68 -5.85 5.72
CA GLU A 274 13.70 -4.79 5.78
C GLU A 274 15.09 -5.38 6.04
N ILE A 275 15.19 -6.25 7.06
CA ILE A 275 16.45 -6.96 7.39
C ILE A 275 16.93 -7.82 6.20
N ALA A 276 16.01 -8.59 5.62
CA ALA A 276 16.33 -9.47 4.50
C ALA A 276 16.69 -8.69 3.22
N GLY A 277 16.07 -7.55 2.98
CA GLY A 277 16.38 -6.67 1.85
C GLY A 277 17.75 -6.03 1.99
N GLU A 278 18.09 -5.54 3.19
CA GLU A 278 19.41 -4.98 3.47
C GLU A 278 20.53 -6.04 3.33
N ALA A 279 20.31 -7.27 3.81
CA ALA A 279 21.26 -8.36 3.66
C ALA A 279 21.50 -8.68 2.17
N LEU A 280 20.45 -8.86 1.39
CA LEU A 280 20.55 -9.13 -0.04
C LEU A 280 21.19 -7.95 -0.81
N GLY A 281 20.88 -6.71 -0.44
CA GLY A 281 21.53 -5.54 -1.03
C GLY A 281 23.04 -5.56 -0.84
N ARG A 282 23.53 -5.92 0.34
CA ARG A 282 24.98 -6.09 0.61
C ARG A 282 25.59 -7.21 -0.22
N GLU A 283 24.92 -8.35 -0.35
CA GLU A 283 25.37 -9.47 -1.18
C GLU A 283 25.51 -9.09 -2.66
N HIS A 284 24.60 -8.24 -3.16
CA HIS A 284 24.62 -7.72 -4.53
C HIS A 284 25.54 -6.49 -4.71
N GLY A 285 26.23 -6.05 -3.66
CA GLY A 285 27.16 -4.92 -3.73
C GLY A 285 26.48 -3.55 -3.77
N VAL A 286 25.21 -3.43 -3.32
CA VAL A 286 24.52 -2.14 -3.22
C VAL A 286 25.23 -1.26 -2.18
N ILE A 287 25.69 -0.09 -2.62
CA ILE A 287 26.41 0.87 -1.79
C ILE A 287 25.42 1.80 -1.10
N SER A 288 25.42 1.79 0.24
CA SER A 288 24.61 2.70 1.03
C SER A 288 25.32 4.02 1.29
N THR A 289 24.60 5.14 1.16
CA THR A 289 25.04 6.50 1.54
C THR A 289 24.09 7.07 2.59
N ALA A 290 24.60 7.97 3.43
CA ALA A 290 23.78 8.70 4.39
C ALA A 290 23.77 10.19 4.02
N PRO A 291 22.62 10.86 4.04
CA PRO A 291 22.55 12.29 3.83
C PRO A 291 23.15 13.03 5.03
N SER A 292 23.60 14.29 4.80
CA SER A 292 23.99 15.14 5.91
C SER A 292 22.77 15.53 6.77
N PRO A 293 22.95 15.82 8.08
CA PRO A 293 21.84 16.36 8.91
C PRO A 293 21.20 17.61 8.32
N ALA A 294 21.98 18.46 7.64
CA ALA A 294 21.49 19.66 6.97
C ALA A 294 20.58 19.32 5.78
N ASP A 295 20.94 18.31 4.98
CA ASP A 295 20.09 17.84 3.88
C ASP A 295 18.80 17.19 4.39
N VAL A 296 18.87 16.41 5.47
CA VAL A 296 17.67 15.86 6.12
C VAL A 296 16.73 16.98 6.54
N ALA A 297 17.23 18.00 7.24
CA ALA A 297 16.42 19.14 7.70
C ALA A 297 15.77 19.88 6.53
N ARG A 298 16.55 20.21 5.48
CA ARG A 298 16.06 20.88 4.26
C ARG A 298 14.99 20.05 3.53
N PHE A 299 15.18 18.73 3.47
CA PHE A 299 14.19 17.85 2.83
C PHE A 299 12.87 17.85 3.61
N LEU A 300 12.93 17.70 4.94
CA LEU A 300 11.73 17.66 5.79
C LEU A 300 11.00 19.00 5.81
N GLU A 301 11.72 20.14 5.83
CA GLU A 301 11.12 21.47 5.71
C GLU A 301 10.37 21.62 4.37
N SER A 302 11.00 21.21 3.27
CA SER A 302 10.37 21.25 1.94
C SER A 302 9.17 20.29 1.88
N TYR A 303 9.29 19.10 2.47
CA TYR A 303 8.22 18.13 2.53
C TYR A 303 6.97 18.69 3.23
N ASP A 304 7.12 19.25 4.43
CA ASP A 304 6.03 19.84 5.21
C ASP A 304 5.39 21.04 4.48
N MET A 305 6.22 21.92 3.87
CA MET A 305 5.73 23.04 3.08
C MET A 305 4.86 22.60 1.89
N PHE A 306 5.28 21.57 1.16
CA PHE A 306 4.47 21.05 0.04
C PHE A 306 3.26 20.25 0.51
N ALA A 307 3.34 19.58 1.65
CA ALA A 307 2.20 18.92 2.26
C ALA A 307 1.08 19.92 2.59
N GLU A 308 1.42 21.06 3.22
CA GLU A 308 0.48 22.13 3.53
C GLU A 308 -0.13 22.75 2.26
N ARG A 309 0.69 23.05 1.24
CA ARG A 309 0.22 23.58 -0.05
C ARG A 309 -0.73 22.60 -0.75
N ASN A 310 -0.42 21.31 -0.75
CA ASN A 310 -1.27 20.30 -1.34
C ASN A 310 -2.60 20.19 -0.58
N ALA A 311 -2.57 20.24 0.76
CA ALA A 311 -3.76 20.28 1.59
C ALA A 311 -4.64 21.49 1.27
N ALA A 312 -4.05 22.70 1.18
CA ALA A 312 -4.76 23.91 0.80
C ALA A 312 -5.40 23.81 -0.60
N SER A 313 -4.74 23.14 -1.53
CA SER A 313 -5.23 23.00 -2.92
C SER A 313 -6.51 22.18 -3.02
N LEU A 314 -6.87 21.39 -2.01
CA LEU A 314 -8.10 20.59 -1.96
C LEU A 314 -9.38 21.44 -1.91
N GLN A 315 -9.26 22.73 -1.54
CA GLN A 315 -10.37 23.67 -1.58
C GLN A 315 -11.02 23.77 -2.96
N ARG A 316 -10.28 23.59 -4.05
CA ARG A 316 -10.83 23.55 -5.43
C ARG A 316 -11.84 22.42 -5.67
N PHE A 317 -11.84 21.39 -4.80
CA PHE A 317 -12.79 20.29 -4.80
C PHE A 317 -13.83 20.40 -3.69
N GLY A 318 -13.88 21.53 -2.96
CA GLY A 318 -14.76 21.73 -1.82
C GLY A 318 -14.34 20.92 -0.58
N ILE A 319 -13.06 20.50 -0.48
CA ILE A 319 -12.52 19.71 0.62
C ILE A 319 -11.63 20.60 1.48
N ASP A 320 -11.88 20.67 2.79
CA ASP A 320 -11.03 21.38 3.75
C ASP A 320 -9.83 20.53 4.18
N GLY A 321 -8.88 20.38 3.27
CA GLY A 321 -7.66 19.62 3.54
C GLY A 321 -6.73 20.28 4.56
N LEU A 322 -6.78 21.60 4.72
CA LEU A 322 -5.94 22.32 5.70
C LEU A 322 -6.32 21.96 7.14
N THR A 323 -7.61 21.87 7.45
CA THR A 323 -8.05 21.45 8.79
C THR A 323 -7.57 20.04 9.09
N THR A 324 -7.66 19.11 8.13
CA THR A 324 -7.16 17.74 8.28
C THR A 324 -5.64 17.71 8.44
N PHE A 325 -4.91 18.51 7.67
CA PHE A 325 -3.46 18.63 7.78
C PHE A 325 -3.02 19.16 9.16
N ARG A 326 -3.64 20.24 9.63
CA ARG A 326 -3.33 20.83 10.96
C ARG A 326 -3.61 19.86 12.09
N TYR A 327 -4.70 19.12 12.00
CA TYR A 327 -5.00 18.07 12.97
C TYR A 327 -3.94 16.97 12.97
N ALA A 328 -3.51 16.49 11.78
CA ALA A 328 -2.43 15.52 11.68
C ALA A 328 -1.14 16.05 12.33
N ARG A 329 -0.77 17.31 12.05
CA ARG A 329 0.45 17.93 12.61
C ARG A 329 0.37 18.10 14.13
N ALA A 330 -0.80 18.43 14.68
CA ALA A 330 -1.01 18.50 16.13
C ALA A 330 -0.78 17.13 16.79
N LEU A 331 -1.35 16.06 16.24
CA LEU A 331 -1.16 14.69 16.74
C LEU A 331 0.31 14.26 16.69
N VAL A 332 1.01 14.59 15.60
CA VAL A 332 2.44 14.29 15.47
C VAL A 332 3.29 15.10 16.46
N HIS A 333 2.96 16.37 16.68
CA HIS A 333 3.62 17.19 17.69
C HIS A 333 3.46 16.60 19.10
N ASP A 334 2.25 16.18 19.43
CA ASP A 334 1.95 15.59 20.75
C ASP A 334 2.60 14.22 20.98
N LEU A 335 2.98 13.52 19.90
CA LEU A 335 3.67 12.23 19.98
C LEU A 335 4.95 12.33 20.85
N ALA A 336 5.70 13.43 20.76
CA ALA A 336 6.93 13.63 21.55
C ALA A 336 6.68 13.61 23.06
N SER A 337 5.53 14.09 23.51
CA SER A 337 5.16 14.15 24.94
C SER A 337 4.38 12.92 25.41
N ARG A 338 3.54 12.34 24.54
CA ARG A 338 2.62 11.23 24.88
C ARG A 338 3.18 9.85 24.55
N GLY A 339 4.20 9.75 23.71
CA GLY A 339 4.81 8.49 23.24
C GLY A 339 3.95 7.66 22.29
N LYS A 340 2.73 8.12 21.97
CA LYS A 340 1.77 7.47 21.05
C LYS A 340 0.91 8.51 20.33
N ILE A 341 0.36 8.15 19.19
CA ILE A 341 -0.72 8.90 18.54
C ILE A 341 -2.03 8.60 19.29
N ASP A 342 -2.74 9.65 19.70
CA ASP A 342 -3.99 9.54 20.47
C ASP A 342 -5.05 10.44 19.85
N CYS A 343 -6.07 9.83 19.24
CA CYS A 343 -7.15 10.54 18.55
C CYS A 343 -8.02 11.43 19.47
N ASN A 344 -8.01 11.16 20.78
CA ASN A 344 -8.75 11.92 21.80
C ASN A 344 -7.91 13.02 22.46
N GLY A 345 -6.70 13.25 21.96
CA GLY A 345 -5.83 14.34 22.44
C GLY A 345 -6.43 15.72 22.12
N ASP A 346 -6.18 16.69 23.01
CA ASP A 346 -6.73 18.06 22.95
C ASP A 346 -6.28 18.91 21.73
N GLY A 347 -5.91 18.29 20.65
CA GLY A 347 -5.61 18.93 19.36
C GLY A 347 -6.86 19.38 18.59
N ALA A 348 -7.97 19.64 19.27
CA ALA A 348 -9.21 20.15 18.72
C ALA A 348 -9.26 21.69 18.80
#